data_2412d01bee75815caa2e4ce07eaa2fe5
#
_entry.id   2412d01bee75815caa2e4ce07eaa2fe5
#
_cell.length_a   1.000
_cell.length_b   1.000
_cell.length_c   1.000
_cell.angle_alpha   90.00
_cell.angle_beta   90.00
_cell.angle_gamma   90.00
#
_symmetry.space_group_name_H-M   'P 1'
#
loop_
_entity.id
_entity.type
_entity.pdbx_description
1 polymer ?
#
loop_
_entity_poly.entity_id
_entity_poly.type
_entity_poly.pdbx_seq_one_letter_code
_entity_poly.pdbx_strand_id
1 'polypeptide(L)'
;MHAARKPFPLFSVSEPRIRVLHFTWLAFFITFLIWFAHVSLMPMIKTSMHLTDAQVKAFLILNVALTIPARILIGILVDKYGPRASYSILLALCGVLCIGFAAAQTFEQLAVMRFLLGLTGAGFVIGIRLVSEWFPAREVGIAEGIYGGWGNFGAAIAKISMPILAVTVFGGEFGWRYAIGLTGVIAIIYSVIFYRNVTDTPKGATYFKPKKAGGLEVTTKRDLAAYILMNLPIYM
;
A
#
# COMPACT_ATOMS: atom_id res chain seq x y z
N MET A 1 -4.96 -36.91 19.36
CA MET A 1 -3.73 -36.87 18.53
C MET A 1 -3.65 -35.51 17.87
N HIS A 2 -2.78 -34.61 18.35
CA HIS A 2 -2.49 -33.37 17.65
C HIS A 2 -1.63 -33.68 16.42
N ALA A 3 -2.21 -33.64 15.23
CA ALA A 3 -1.42 -33.70 14.01
C ALA A 3 -0.41 -32.56 14.04
N ALA A 4 0.88 -32.88 13.97
CA ALA A 4 1.95 -31.89 13.95
C ALA A 4 1.67 -30.89 12.82
N ARG A 5 1.53 -29.59 13.17
CA ARG A 5 1.36 -28.54 12.20
C ARG A 5 2.58 -28.51 11.28
N LYS A 6 2.36 -28.78 9.99
CA LYS A 6 3.43 -28.57 9.01
C LYS A 6 3.88 -27.11 9.05
N PRO A 7 5.18 -26.84 9.08
CA PRO A 7 5.68 -25.46 9.05
C PRO A 7 5.18 -24.72 7.81
N PHE A 8 4.92 -23.40 7.94
CA PHE A 8 4.50 -22.57 6.83
C PHE A 8 5.62 -22.48 5.78
N PRO A 9 5.38 -22.85 4.50
CA PRO A 9 6.44 -23.03 3.51
C PRO A 9 6.90 -21.69 2.90
N LEU A 10 7.34 -20.75 3.73
CA LEU A 10 7.65 -19.36 3.33
C LEU A 10 8.61 -19.25 2.14
N PHE A 11 9.56 -20.15 2.02
CA PHE A 11 10.58 -20.13 0.97
C PHE A 11 10.26 -20.99 -0.26
N SER A 12 9.10 -21.66 -0.28
CA SER A 12 8.67 -22.49 -1.40
C SER A 12 8.07 -21.63 -2.53
N VAL A 13 8.91 -20.86 -3.23
CA VAL A 13 8.48 -19.97 -4.33
C VAL A 13 7.86 -20.74 -5.50
N SER A 14 8.07 -22.06 -5.59
CA SER A 14 7.39 -22.95 -6.53
C SER A 14 5.89 -23.08 -6.28
N GLU A 15 5.43 -22.89 -5.02
CA GLU A 15 4.00 -22.87 -4.73
C GLU A 15 3.37 -21.56 -5.19
N PRO A 16 2.33 -21.57 -6.05
CA PRO A 16 1.72 -20.35 -6.58
C PRO A 16 1.25 -19.36 -5.49
N ARG A 17 0.68 -19.89 -4.38
CA ARG A 17 0.21 -19.06 -3.26
C ARG A 17 1.35 -18.30 -2.56
N ILE A 18 2.50 -18.95 -2.37
CA ILE A 18 3.68 -18.32 -1.75
C ILE A 18 4.28 -17.29 -2.68
N ARG A 19 4.35 -17.60 -3.97
CA ARG A 19 4.80 -16.64 -5.00
C ARG A 19 3.91 -15.39 -5.01
N VAL A 20 2.59 -15.54 -5.00
CA VAL A 20 1.65 -14.40 -4.93
C VAL A 20 1.84 -13.61 -3.63
N LEU A 21 2.04 -14.27 -2.48
CA LEU A 21 2.35 -13.60 -1.23
C LEU A 21 3.60 -12.72 -1.33
N HIS A 22 4.68 -13.24 -1.96
CA HIS A 22 5.92 -12.47 -2.14
C HIS A 22 5.72 -11.27 -3.07
N PHE A 23 5.02 -11.40 -4.17
CA PHE A 23 4.68 -10.25 -5.00
C PHE A 23 3.81 -9.24 -4.25
N THR A 24 2.88 -9.71 -3.42
CA THR A 24 1.93 -8.84 -2.72
C THR A 24 2.59 -8.04 -1.61
N TRP A 25 3.41 -8.67 -0.75
CA TRP A 25 4.11 -7.90 0.28
C TRP A 25 5.15 -6.94 -0.31
N LEU A 26 5.80 -7.28 -1.43
CA LEU A 26 6.72 -6.36 -2.09
C LEU A 26 5.99 -5.16 -2.72
N ALA A 27 4.78 -5.36 -3.26
CA ALA A 27 3.92 -4.25 -3.69
C ALA A 27 3.60 -3.31 -2.52
N PHE A 28 3.28 -3.87 -1.35
CA PHE A 28 3.00 -3.10 -0.15
C PHE A 28 4.25 -2.38 0.38
N PHE A 29 5.39 -3.05 0.36
CA PHE A 29 6.69 -2.46 0.70
C PHE A 29 6.98 -1.23 -0.17
N ILE A 30 6.79 -1.32 -1.49
CA ILE A 30 7.01 -0.20 -2.41
C ILE A 30 6.04 0.95 -2.12
N THR A 31 4.76 0.68 -1.87
CA THR A 31 3.81 1.74 -1.51
C THR A 31 4.18 2.43 -0.21
N PHE A 32 4.67 1.70 0.80
CA PHE A 32 5.11 2.29 2.06
C PHE A 32 6.44 3.03 1.93
N LEU A 33 7.36 2.52 1.12
CA LEU A 33 8.59 3.24 0.78
C LEU A 33 8.26 4.60 0.14
N ILE A 34 7.37 4.64 -0.84
CA ILE A 34 6.88 5.88 -1.47
C ILE A 34 6.22 6.78 -0.43
N TRP A 35 5.34 6.23 0.41
CA TRP A 35 4.57 7.01 1.37
C TRP A 35 5.44 7.73 2.38
N PHE A 36 6.57 7.13 2.76
CA PHE A 36 7.49 7.67 3.77
C PHE A 36 8.76 8.32 3.19
N ALA A 37 9.04 8.16 1.90
CA ALA A 37 10.24 8.70 1.26
C ALA A 37 10.42 10.22 1.49
N HIS A 38 9.36 11.01 1.23
CA HIS A 38 9.43 12.48 1.37
C HIS A 38 9.47 12.94 2.84
N VAL A 39 8.93 12.16 3.79
CA VAL A 39 9.08 12.46 5.23
C VAL A 39 10.55 12.38 5.63
N SER A 40 11.27 11.38 5.12
CA SER A 40 12.70 11.19 5.37
C SER A 40 13.56 12.28 4.73
N LEU A 41 13.09 12.85 3.64
CA LEU A 41 13.77 13.91 2.89
C LEU A 41 13.28 15.33 3.24
N MET A 42 12.38 15.45 4.21
CA MET A 42 11.77 16.74 4.57
C MET A 42 12.78 17.84 4.91
N PRO A 43 13.88 17.59 5.62
CA PRO A 43 14.88 18.64 5.86
C PRO A 43 15.47 19.19 4.57
N MET A 44 15.79 18.33 3.58
CA MET A 44 16.32 18.74 2.30
C MET A 44 15.29 19.50 1.47
N ILE A 45 14.03 19.00 1.44
CA ILE A 45 12.92 19.65 0.73
C ILE A 45 12.66 21.03 1.33
N LYS A 46 12.65 21.14 2.66
CA LYS A 46 12.46 22.42 3.36
C LYS A 46 13.51 23.44 2.96
N THR A 47 14.77 23.05 2.96
CA THR A 47 15.89 23.94 2.62
C THR A 47 15.86 24.35 1.15
N SER A 48 15.77 23.40 0.22
CA SER A 48 15.83 23.64 -1.22
C SER A 48 14.62 24.39 -1.78
N MET A 49 13.46 24.27 -1.12
CA MET A 49 12.21 24.92 -1.51
C MET A 49 11.86 26.12 -0.63
N HIS A 50 12.73 26.49 0.32
CA HIS A 50 12.53 27.60 1.28
C HIS A 50 11.19 27.52 2.02
N LEU A 51 10.77 26.32 2.45
CA LEU A 51 9.48 26.12 3.09
C LEU A 51 9.45 26.67 4.50
N THR A 52 8.35 27.32 4.86
CA THR A 52 8.07 27.75 6.24
C THR A 52 7.68 26.55 7.11
N ASP A 53 7.79 26.70 8.42
CA ASP A 53 7.36 25.65 9.37
C ASP A 53 5.87 25.34 9.27
N ALA A 54 5.04 26.33 8.94
CA ALA A 54 3.61 26.15 8.71
C ALA A 54 3.36 25.25 7.49
N GLN A 55 4.10 25.46 6.39
CA GLN A 55 4.03 24.64 5.19
C GLN A 55 4.49 23.22 5.44
N VAL A 56 5.56 23.01 6.21
CA VAL A 56 6.02 21.67 6.63
C VAL A 56 4.95 20.95 7.45
N LYS A 57 4.32 21.63 8.41
CA LYS A 57 3.20 21.06 9.20
C LYS A 57 2.02 20.68 8.31
N ALA A 58 1.62 21.55 7.38
CA ALA A 58 0.56 21.26 6.41
C ALA A 58 0.89 20.01 5.58
N PHE A 59 2.14 19.86 5.17
CA PHE A 59 2.63 18.72 4.42
C PHE A 59 2.47 17.39 5.16
N LEU A 60 2.71 17.39 6.48
CA LEU A 60 2.52 16.20 7.32
C LEU A 60 1.03 15.82 7.47
N ILE A 61 0.14 16.80 7.52
CA ILE A 61 -1.32 16.58 7.55
C ILE A 61 -1.80 15.99 6.22
N LEU A 62 -1.34 16.54 5.09
CA LEU A 62 -1.68 16.07 3.76
C LEU A 62 -1.27 14.61 3.53
N ASN A 63 -0.26 14.13 4.27
CA ASN A 63 0.19 12.73 4.22
C ASN A 63 -0.92 11.71 4.49
N VAL A 64 -1.84 12.02 5.39
CA VAL A 64 -2.87 11.09 5.85
C VAL A 64 -4.29 11.51 5.44
N ALA A 65 -4.47 12.74 5.01
CA ALA A 65 -5.79 13.32 4.75
C ALA A 65 -6.63 12.51 3.75
N LEU A 66 -6.01 12.03 2.67
CA LEU A 66 -6.70 11.25 1.64
C LEU A 66 -6.78 9.74 1.98
N THR A 67 -6.03 9.25 2.97
CA THR A 67 -5.89 7.81 3.22
C THR A 67 -7.21 7.13 3.57
N ILE A 68 -8.05 7.75 4.40
CA ILE A 68 -9.33 7.17 4.82
C ILE A 68 -10.31 7.09 3.63
N PRO A 69 -10.64 8.19 2.93
CA PRO A 69 -11.53 8.12 1.77
C PRO A 69 -10.95 7.24 0.64
N ALA A 70 -9.63 7.22 0.46
CA ALA A 70 -8.98 6.37 -0.51
C ALA A 70 -9.21 4.87 -0.23
N ARG A 71 -9.13 4.44 1.03
CA ARG A 71 -9.38 3.03 1.40
C ARG A 71 -10.79 2.59 1.08
N ILE A 72 -11.78 3.45 1.30
CA ILE A 72 -13.20 3.15 0.98
C ILE A 72 -13.35 3.03 -0.54
N LEU A 73 -12.87 4.01 -1.30
CA LEU A 73 -12.97 4.01 -2.75
C LEU A 73 -12.25 2.80 -3.38
N ILE A 74 -11.02 2.54 -2.94
CA ILE A 74 -10.23 1.41 -3.44
C ILE A 74 -10.87 0.08 -3.06
N GLY A 75 -11.50 -0.05 -1.86
CA GLY A 75 -12.25 -1.24 -1.49
C GLY A 75 -13.34 -1.56 -2.51
N ILE A 76 -14.14 -0.57 -2.91
CA ILE A 76 -15.18 -0.70 -3.94
C ILE A 76 -14.57 -1.10 -5.29
N LEU A 77 -13.44 -0.50 -5.67
CA LEU A 77 -12.78 -0.81 -6.94
C LEU A 77 -12.19 -2.24 -6.94
N VAL A 78 -11.64 -2.68 -5.81
CA VAL A 78 -11.13 -4.06 -5.64
C VAL A 78 -12.26 -5.08 -5.80
N ASP A 79 -13.43 -4.83 -5.21
CA ASP A 79 -14.58 -5.72 -5.34
C ASP A 79 -15.10 -5.78 -6.79
N LYS A 80 -14.96 -4.70 -7.55
CA LYS A 80 -15.41 -4.62 -8.94
C LYS A 80 -14.41 -5.17 -9.97
N TYR A 81 -13.13 -4.84 -9.81
CA TYR A 81 -12.08 -5.09 -10.82
C TYR A 81 -11.04 -6.13 -10.40
N GLY A 82 -11.12 -6.59 -9.15
CA GLY A 82 -10.14 -7.50 -8.55
C GLY A 82 -8.88 -6.82 -8.03
N PRO A 83 -8.17 -7.46 -7.08
CA PRO A 83 -6.98 -6.91 -6.45
C PRO A 83 -5.79 -6.79 -7.39
N ARG A 84 -5.62 -7.68 -8.37
CA ARG A 84 -4.54 -7.65 -9.36
C ARG A 84 -4.50 -6.34 -10.13
N ALA A 85 -5.62 -5.99 -10.78
CA ALA A 85 -5.74 -4.78 -11.57
C ALA A 85 -5.66 -3.53 -10.67
N SER A 86 -6.38 -3.54 -9.56
CA SER A 86 -6.44 -2.41 -8.62
C SER A 86 -5.07 -2.08 -8.04
N TYR A 87 -4.27 -3.10 -7.66
CA TYR A 87 -2.92 -2.86 -7.12
C TYR A 87 -1.95 -2.36 -8.19
N SER A 88 -2.00 -2.94 -9.39
CA SER A 88 -1.15 -2.50 -10.50
C SER A 88 -1.44 -1.04 -10.87
N ILE A 89 -2.71 -0.67 -10.98
CA ILE A 89 -3.11 0.72 -11.26
C ILE A 89 -2.66 1.66 -10.13
N LEU A 90 -2.85 1.25 -8.87
CA LEU A 90 -2.41 2.04 -7.72
C LEU A 90 -0.90 2.29 -7.75
N LEU A 91 -0.09 1.25 -7.99
CA LEU A 91 1.38 1.37 -8.09
C LEU A 91 1.81 2.29 -9.24
N ALA A 92 1.20 2.12 -10.42
CA ALA A 92 1.50 2.96 -11.57
C ALA A 92 1.13 4.43 -11.30
N LEU A 93 -0.06 4.67 -10.75
CA LEU A 93 -0.52 6.02 -10.39
C LEU A 93 0.40 6.67 -9.35
N CYS A 94 0.73 5.95 -8.27
CA CYS A 94 1.65 6.45 -7.25
C CYS A 94 3.04 6.73 -7.83
N GLY A 95 3.50 5.91 -8.78
CA GLY A 95 4.76 6.14 -9.48
C GLY A 95 4.75 7.43 -10.30
N VAL A 96 3.68 7.68 -11.06
CA VAL A 96 3.50 8.94 -11.81
C VAL A 96 3.43 10.15 -10.87
N LEU A 97 2.70 10.01 -9.75
CA LEU A 97 2.62 11.08 -8.74
C LEU A 97 3.97 11.37 -8.08
N CYS A 98 4.83 10.35 -7.86
CA CYS A 98 6.21 10.57 -7.39
C CYS A 98 7.05 11.36 -8.38
N ILE A 99 6.93 11.07 -9.67
CA ILE A 99 7.62 11.83 -10.73
C ILE A 99 7.09 13.27 -10.75
N GLY A 100 5.78 13.46 -10.68
CA GLY A 100 5.17 14.77 -10.57
C GLY A 100 5.64 15.55 -9.32
N PHE A 101 5.76 14.87 -8.19
CA PHE A 101 6.29 15.44 -6.95
C PHE A 101 7.76 15.88 -7.13
N ALA A 102 8.58 15.04 -7.76
CA ALA A 102 9.97 15.35 -8.05
C ALA A 102 10.13 16.54 -9.01
N ALA A 103 9.19 16.74 -9.93
CA ALA A 103 9.18 17.83 -10.90
C ALA A 103 8.57 19.16 -10.36
N ALA A 104 7.89 19.13 -9.22
CA ALA A 104 7.21 20.29 -8.64
C ALA A 104 8.17 21.44 -8.32
N GLN A 105 7.77 22.68 -8.66
CA GLN A 105 8.58 23.88 -8.47
C GLN A 105 8.02 24.81 -7.38
N THR A 106 6.74 24.64 -7.00
CA THR A 106 6.09 25.47 -5.98
C THR A 106 5.56 24.61 -4.84
N PHE A 107 5.30 25.24 -3.69
CA PHE A 107 4.70 24.56 -2.54
C PHE A 107 3.32 23.97 -2.88
N GLU A 108 2.51 24.69 -3.65
CA GLU A 108 1.16 24.26 -4.02
C GLU A 108 1.21 22.99 -4.87
N GLN A 109 2.14 22.91 -5.83
CA GLN A 109 2.36 21.70 -6.64
C GLN A 109 2.80 20.53 -5.76
N LEU A 110 3.77 20.76 -4.86
CA LEU A 110 4.19 19.74 -3.90
C LEU A 110 3.02 19.28 -3.02
N ALA A 111 2.22 20.21 -2.51
CA ALA A 111 1.09 19.92 -1.63
C ALA A 111 0.01 19.08 -2.34
N VAL A 112 -0.33 19.42 -3.58
CA VAL A 112 -1.27 18.64 -4.40
C VAL A 112 -0.75 17.23 -4.65
N MET A 113 0.50 17.09 -5.10
CA MET A 113 1.09 15.77 -5.32
C MET A 113 1.16 14.96 -4.03
N ARG A 114 1.47 15.62 -2.90
CA ARG A 114 1.51 15.01 -1.59
C ARG A 114 0.15 14.49 -1.13
N PHE A 115 -0.88 15.30 -1.29
CA PHE A 115 -2.26 14.91 -1.00
C PHE A 115 -2.66 13.67 -1.80
N LEU A 116 -2.42 13.69 -3.12
CA LEU A 116 -2.74 12.57 -4.00
C LEU A 116 -1.93 11.29 -3.66
N LEU A 117 -0.68 11.44 -3.23
CA LEU A 117 0.13 10.32 -2.73
C LEU A 117 -0.44 9.67 -1.46
N GLY A 118 -1.40 10.28 -0.77
CA GLY A 118 -2.18 9.64 0.28
C GLY A 118 -2.93 8.37 -0.17
N LEU A 119 -3.14 8.20 -1.49
CA LEU A 119 -3.68 6.97 -2.09
C LEU A 119 -2.83 5.73 -1.78
N THR A 120 -1.52 5.88 -1.56
CA THR A 120 -0.61 4.77 -1.24
C THR A 120 -1.08 3.95 -0.04
N GLY A 121 -1.71 4.60 0.95
CA GLY A 121 -2.26 3.94 2.13
C GLY A 121 -3.40 2.94 1.85
N ALA A 122 -4.00 2.99 0.66
CA ALA A 122 -5.01 2.05 0.23
C ALA A 122 -4.42 0.70 -0.24
N GLY A 123 -3.12 0.62 -0.52
CA GLY A 123 -2.44 -0.63 -0.87
C GLY A 123 -2.65 -1.72 0.16
N PHE A 124 -2.74 -1.36 1.44
CA PHE A 124 -3.01 -2.30 2.53
C PHE A 124 -4.32 -3.10 2.32
N VAL A 125 -5.41 -2.42 1.97
CA VAL A 125 -6.72 -3.04 1.75
C VAL A 125 -6.69 -4.02 0.58
N ILE A 126 -6.01 -3.66 -0.51
CA ILE A 126 -5.90 -4.50 -1.70
C ILE A 126 -5.16 -5.80 -1.37
N GLY A 127 -4.03 -5.69 -0.66
CA GLY A 127 -3.21 -6.86 -0.37
C GLY A 127 -3.84 -7.80 0.64
N ILE A 128 -4.53 -7.31 1.68
CA ILE A 128 -5.30 -8.15 2.60
C ILE A 128 -6.35 -8.93 1.81
N ARG A 129 -7.08 -8.29 0.91
CA ARG A 129 -8.08 -8.94 0.08
C ARG A 129 -7.45 -10.04 -0.79
N LEU A 130 -6.31 -9.77 -1.42
CA LEU A 130 -5.62 -10.73 -2.25
C LEU A 130 -5.11 -11.92 -1.43
N VAL A 131 -4.47 -11.68 -0.28
CA VAL A 131 -3.95 -12.74 0.59
C VAL A 131 -5.09 -13.64 1.11
N SER A 132 -6.22 -13.05 1.51
CA SER A 132 -7.37 -13.82 2.00
C SER A 132 -8.01 -14.73 0.92
N GLU A 133 -7.86 -14.42 -0.37
CA GLU A 133 -8.34 -15.30 -1.46
C GLU A 133 -7.39 -16.48 -1.72
N TRP A 134 -6.10 -16.32 -1.43
CA TRP A 134 -5.08 -17.34 -1.72
C TRP A 134 -4.80 -18.28 -0.57
N PHE A 135 -5.11 -17.91 0.67
CA PHE A 135 -4.79 -18.70 1.84
C PHE A 135 -6.05 -19.21 2.56
N PRO A 136 -6.03 -20.48 3.02
CA PRO A 136 -7.13 -21.02 3.82
C PRO A 136 -7.19 -20.36 5.21
N ALA A 137 -8.35 -20.38 5.86
CA ALA A 137 -8.61 -19.73 7.14
C ALA A 137 -7.57 -20.07 8.23
N ARG A 138 -7.01 -21.28 8.21
CA ARG A 138 -5.99 -21.73 9.17
C ARG A 138 -4.61 -21.12 8.97
N GLU A 139 -4.31 -20.58 7.80
CA GLU A 139 -2.99 -20.05 7.39
C GLU A 139 -3.03 -18.55 7.07
N VAL A 140 -4.23 -18.00 6.83
CA VAL A 140 -4.41 -16.60 6.41
C VAL A 140 -3.80 -15.61 7.41
N GLY A 141 -3.93 -15.84 8.71
CA GLY A 141 -3.34 -14.96 9.72
C GLY A 141 -1.81 -14.90 9.66
N ILE A 142 -1.14 -16.02 9.34
CA ILE A 142 0.33 -16.03 9.15
C ILE A 142 0.69 -15.28 7.87
N ALA A 143 -0.04 -15.53 6.78
CA ALA A 143 0.20 -14.88 5.49
C ALA A 143 -0.04 -13.36 5.57
N GLU A 144 -1.10 -12.91 6.24
CA GLU A 144 -1.37 -11.49 6.49
C GLU A 144 -0.32 -10.84 7.41
N GLY A 145 0.15 -11.58 8.43
CA GLY A 145 1.26 -11.13 9.28
C GLY A 145 2.55 -10.89 8.49
N ILE A 146 2.89 -11.81 7.57
CA ILE A 146 4.04 -11.67 6.67
C ILE A 146 3.82 -10.48 5.71
N TYR A 147 2.65 -10.39 5.08
CA TYR A 147 2.28 -9.30 4.20
C TYR A 147 2.40 -7.94 4.90
N GLY A 148 1.76 -7.80 6.07
CA GLY A 148 1.77 -6.57 6.84
C GLY A 148 3.14 -6.21 7.38
N GLY A 149 3.86 -7.19 7.95
CA GLY A 149 5.19 -7.00 8.54
C GLY A 149 6.21 -6.53 7.50
N TRP A 150 6.41 -7.32 6.44
CA TRP A 150 7.35 -6.97 5.38
C TRP A 150 6.93 -5.71 4.60
N GLY A 151 5.64 -5.50 4.38
CA GLY A 151 5.15 -4.29 3.74
C GLY A 151 5.47 -3.03 4.54
N ASN A 152 5.16 -3.02 5.84
CA ASN A 152 5.47 -1.90 6.73
C ASN A 152 6.98 -1.64 6.87
N PHE A 153 7.82 -2.64 6.69
CA PHE A 153 9.28 -2.49 6.68
C PHE A 153 9.75 -1.50 5.59
N GLY A 154 8.97 -1.31 4.52
CA GLY A 154 9.22 -0.28 3.51
C GLY A 154 9.37 1.13 4.10
N ALA A 155 8.61 1.47 5.15
CA ALA A 155 8.75 2.76 5.84
C ALA A 155 10.09 2.89 6.57
N ALA A 156 10.59 1.82 7.17
CA ALA A 156 11.90 1.81 7.84
C ALA A 156 13.03 1.95 6.81
N ILE A 157 12.93 1.21 5.71
CA ILE A 157 13.92 1.31 4.62
C ILE A 157 13.90 2.70 4.00
N ALA A 158 12.74 3.33 3.81
CA ALA A 158 12.67 4.70 3.30
C ALA A 158 13.45 5.70 4.18
N LYS A 159 13.35 5.56 5.51
CA LYS A 159 14.07 6.44 6.45
C LYS A 159 15.59 6.35 6.32
N ILE A 160 16.11 5.19 5.96
CA ILE A 160 17.54 4.94 5.83
C ILE A 160 18.00 5.21 4.40
N SER A 161 17.34 4.62 3.42
CA SER A 161 17.80 4.63 2.03
C SER A 161 17.59 5.97 1.33
N MET A 162 16.50 6.68 1.61
CA MET A 162 16.20 7.92 0.89
C MET A 162 17.23 9.04 1.14
N PRO A 163 17.62 9.35 2.39
CA PRO A 163 18.68 10.32 2.63
C PRO A 163 20.03 9.90 2.03
N ILE A 164 20.36 8.60 2.12
CA ILE A 164 21.60 8.07 1.52
C ILE A 164 21.57 8.28 0.01
N LEU A 165 20.50 7.89 -0.69
CA LEU A 165 20.37 8.10 -2.12
C LEU A 165 20.45 9.58 -2.49
N ALA A 166 19.75 10.44 -1.77
CA ALA A 166 19.69 11.86 -2.06
C ALA A 166 21.06 12.56 -1.86
N VAL A 167 21.83 12.18 -0.83
CA VAL A 167 23.07 12.86 -0.47
C VAL A 167 24.27 12.22 -1.14
N THR A 168 24.38 10.86 -1.09
CA THR A 168 25.61 10.18 -1.51
C THR A 168 25.60 9.75 -2.97
N VAL A 169 24.43 9.40 -3.51
CA VAL A 169 24.32 8.91 -4.90
C VAL A 169 24.04 10.05 -5.86
N PHE A 170 23.00 10.85 -5.58
CA PHE A 170 22.61 11.94 -6.48
C PHE A 170 23.33 13.25 -6.14
N GLY A 171 23.58 13.52 -4.85
CA GLY A 171 24.25 14.73 -4.40
C GLY A 171 23.51 16.02 -4.68
N GLY A 172 24.08 17.14 -4.19
CA GLY A 172 23.56 18.47 -4.46
C GLY A 172 22.25 18.82 -3.75
N GLU A 173 21.79 20.05 -3.99
CA GLU A 173 20.59 20.61 -3.34
C GLU A 173 19.30 19.89 -3.75
N PHE A 174 19.25 19.37 -4.96
CA PHE A 174 18.08 18.71 -5.55
C PHE A 174 18.17 17.18 -5.58
N GLY A 175 19.13 16.57 -4.90
CA GLY A 175 19.27 15.10 -4.83
C GLY A 175 18.02 14.39 -4.38
N TRP A 176 17.20 15.01 -3.53
CA TRP A 176 15.91 14.49 -3.09
C TRP A 176 14.91 14.29 -4.24
N ARG A 177 14.95 15.13 -5.29
CA ARG A 177 14.08 15.00 -6.46
C ARG A 177 14.36 13.72 -7.22
N TYR A 178 15.65 13.43 -7.44
CA TYR A 178 16.08 12.22 -8.13
C TYR A 178 15.79 10.97 -7.29
N ALA A 179 15.98 11.03 -5.98
CA ALA A 179 15.66 9.91 -5.08
C ALA A 179 14.15 9.58 -5.11
N ILE A 180 13.26 10.58 -5.01
CA ILE A 180 11.82 10.38 -5.11
C ILE A 180 11.42 9.94 -6.53
N GLY A 181 11.96 10.55 -7.57
CA GLY A 181 11.71 10.16 -8.96
C GLY A 181 12.06 8.70 -9.22
N LEU A 182 13.20 8.23 -8.70
CA LEU A 182 13.62 6.84 -8.80
C LEU A 182 12.60 5.88 -8.16
N THR A 183 12.07 6.21 -6.97
CA THR A 183 11.02 5.37 -6.36
C THR A 183 9.77 5.31 -7.23
N GLY A 184 9.44 6.41 -7.91
CA GLY A 184 8.34 6.47 -8.86
C GLY A 184 8.55 5.53 -10.06
N VAL A 185 9.75 5.54 -10.65
CA VAL A 185 10.11 4.65 -11.74
C VAL A 185 10.05 3.18 -11.31
N ILE A 186 10.59 2.86 -10.13
CA ILE A 186 10.53 1.50 -9.56
C ILE A 186 9.08 1.04 -9.41
N ALA A 187 8.18 1.90 -8.91
CA ALA A 187 6.78 1.57 -8.74
C ALA A 187 6.07 1.30 -10.08
N ILE A 188 6.35 2.10 -11.11
CA ILE A 188 5.79 1.89 -12.46
C ILE A 188 6.27 0.56 -13.05
N ILE A 189 7.57 0.27 -12.98
CA ILE A 189 8.13 -1.00 -13.45
C ILE A 189 7.48 -2.16 -12.67
N TYR A 190 7.41 -2.04 -11.34
CA TYR A 190 6.85 -3.08 -10.52
C TYR A 190 5.35 -3.28 -10.73
N SER A 191 4.60 -2.25 -11.09
CA SER A 191 3.19 -2.36 -11.45
C SER A 191 2.97 -3.34 -12.61
N VAL A 192 3.83 -3.28 -13.63
CA VAL A 192 3.80 -4.19 -14.79
C VAL A 192 4.21 -5.61 -14.39
N ILE A 193 5.27 -5.74 -13.57
CA ILE A 193 5.73 -7.04 -13.06
C ILE A 193 4.62 -7.69 -12.23
N PHE A 194 4.00 -6.95 -11.31
CA PHE A 194 2.91 -7.42 -10.48
C PHE A 194 1.72 -7.89 -11.32
N TYR A 195 1.29 -7.07 -12.27
CA TYR A 195 0.18 -7.41 -13.16
C TYR A 195 0.41 -8.69 -13.96
N ARG A 196 1.64 -8.95 -14.40
CA ARG A 196 1.97 -10.14 -15.20
C ARG A 196 2.11 -11.42 -14.38
N ASN A 197 2.50 -11.32 -13.11
CA ASN A 197 2.87 -12.48 -12.29
C ASN A 197 1.82 -12.86 -11.23
N VAL A 198 0.85 -12.00 -10.95
CA VAL A 198 -0.19 -12.23 -9.95
C VAL A 198 -1.53 -12.51 -10.61
N THR A 199 -2.32 -13.39 -10.04
CA THR A 199 -3.72 -13.63 -10.40
C THR A 199 -4.61 -13.37 -9.19
N ASP A 200 -5.86 -12.97 -9.41
CA ASP A 200 -6.79 -12.59 -8.35
C ASP A 200 -7.13 -13.74 -7.42
N THR A 201 -7.27 -14.95 -7.99
CA THR A 201 -7.63 -16.16 -7.25
C THR A 201 -6.80 -17.35 -7.73
N PRO A 202 -6.70 -18.44 -6.93
CA PRO A 202 -6.03 -19.68 -7.36
C PRO A 202 -6.60 -20.30 -8.63
N LYS A 203 -7.86 -20.01 -8.94
CA LYS A 203 -8.55 -20.52 -10.15
C LYS A 203 -8.45 -19.58 -11.35
N GLY A 204 -7.71 -18.47 -11.23
CA GLY A 204 -7.55 -17.46 -12.29
C GLY A 204 -8.80 -16.61 -12.56
N ALA A 205 -9.88 -16.74 -11.79
CA ALA A 205 -11.05 -15.90 -11.92
C ALA A 205 -10.73 -14.46 -11.53
N THR A 206 -11.18 -13.50 -12.32
CA THR A 206 -10.99 -12.06 -12.07
C THR A 206 -12.16 -11.44 -11.29
N TYR A 207 -13.25 -12.19 -11.10
CA TYR A 207 -14.45 -11.71 -10.44
C TYR A 207 -14.64 -12.34 -9.06
N PHE A 208 -14.68 -11.49 -8.03
CA PHE A 208 -15.01 -11.90 -6.67
C PHE A 208 -16.53 -11.88 -6.49
N LYS A 209 -17.16 -13.06 -6.50
CA LYS A 209 -18.49 -13.16 -5.93
C LYS A 209 -18.36 -12.97 -4.42
N PRO A 210 -19.15 -12.06 -3.79
CA PRO A 210 -19.18 -12.02 -2.34
C PRO A 210 -19.53 -13.43 -1.86
N LYS A 211 -18.63 -14.04 -1.05
CA LYS A 211 -18.98 -15.27 -0.35
C LYS A 211 -20.21 -14.91 0.48
N LYS A 212 -21.35 -15.57 0.25
CA LYS A 212 -22.47 -15.48 1.18
C LYS A 212 -21.90 -15.78 2.54
N ALA A 213 -21.80 -14.76 3.39
CA ALA A 213 -21.44 -14.96 4.77
C ALA A 213 -22.51 -15.88 5.33
N GLY A 214 -22.12 -17.08 5.77
CA GLY A 214 -22.99 -17.97 6.53
C GLY A 214 -23.19 -17.40 7.94
N GLY A 215 -23.83 -16.26 8.03
CA GLY A 215 -24.12 -15.56 9.26
C GLY A 215 -24.96 -14.34 8.91
N LEU A 216 -26.07 -14.14 9.59
CA LEU A 216 -27.01 -13.02 9.57
C LEU A 216 -26.89 -12.12 8.34
N GLU A 217 -27.69 -12.37 7.32
CA GLU A 217 -27.87 -11.43 6.19
C GLU A 217 -28.36 -10.10 6.78
N VAL A 218 -27.47 -9.11 6.82
CA VAL A 218 -27.83 -7.73 7.13
C VAL A 218 -28.58 -7.20 5.91
N THR A 219 -29.89 -7.43 5.88
CA THR A 219 -30.76 -7.07 4.75
C THR A 219 -31.37 -5.68 4.89
N THR A 220 -31.34 -5.12 6.11
CA THR A 220 -31.91 -3.78 6.39
C THR A 220 -30.92 -2.88 7.14
N LYS A 221 -31.09 -1.55 6.99
CA LYS A 221 -30.33 -0.55 7.77
C LYS A 221 -30.47 -0.76 9.29
N ARG A 222 -31.58 -1.34 9.72
CA ARG A 222 -31.87 -1.66 11.14
C ARG A 222 -31.00 -2.81 11.63
N ASP A 223 -30.81 -3.84 10.80
CA ASP A 223 -29.95 -5.00 11.11
C ASP A 223 -28.48 -4.60 11.16
N LEU A 224 -28.06 -3.67 10.28
CA LEU A 224 -26.73 -3.10 10.30
C LEU A 224 -26.47 -2.33 11.62
N ALA A 225 -27.43 -1.50 12.04
CA ALA A 225 -27.31 -0.76 13.29
C ALA A 225 -27.27 -1.70 14.50
N ALA A 226 -28.09 -2.75 14.52
CA ALA A 226 -28.08 -3.77 15.58
C ALA A 226 -26.74 -4.53 15.61
N TYR A 227 -26.21 -4.91 14.44
CA TYR A 227 -24.91 -5.58 14.33
C TYR A 227 -23.77 -4.70 14.86
N ILE A 228 -23.74 -3.41 14.50
CA ILE A 228 -22.76 -2.44 14.98
C ILE A 228 -22.86 -2.29 16.49
N LEU A 229 -24.07 -2.10 17.03
CA LEU A 229 -24.30 -1.95 18.48
C LEU A 229 -23.91 -3.19 19.30
N MET A 230 -24.16 -4.38 18.76
CA MET A 230 -23.77 -5.64 19.44
C MET A 230 -22.27 -5.89 19.47
N ASN A 231 -21.51 -5.33 18.51
CA ASN A 231 -20.06 -5.53 18.43
C ASN A 231 -19.24 -4.36 18.99
N LEU A 232 -19.87 -3.21 19.29
CA LEU A 232 -19.23 -2.05 19.87
C LEU A 232 -18.45 -2.34 21.18
N PRO A 233 -18.94 -3.18 22.13
CA PRO A 233 -18.21 -3.52 23.36
C PRO A 233 -16.94 -4.32 23.15
N ILE A 234 -16.72 -4.91 21.97
CA ILE A 234 -15.53 -5.73 21.67
C ILE A 234 -14.34 -4.83 21.28
N TYR A 235 -14.59 -3.57 20.95
CA TYR A 235 -13.59 -2.61 20.47
C TYR A 235 -13.28 -1.48 21.45
N MET A 236 -13.88 -1.51 22.66
CA MET A 236 -13.52 -0.66 23.79
C MET A 236 -12.69 -1.44 24.82
#